data_0c1697872b2666c1544178881a36360f
#
_entry.id   0c1697872b2666c1544178881a36360f
#
_cell.length_a   1.000
_cell.length_b   1.000
_cell.length_c   1.000
_cell.angle_alpha   90.00
_cell.angle_beta   90.00
_cell.angle_gamma   90.00
#
_symmetry.space_group_name_H-M   'P 1'
#
loop_
_entity.id
_entity.type
_entity.pdbx_description
1 polymer ?
#
loop_
_entity_poly.entity_id
_entity_poly.type
_entity_poly.pdbx_seq_one_letter_code
_entity_poly.pdbx_strand_id
1 'polypeptide(L)' 'MILEWEHPNTQAALHLLYRSAVDHFLIDDFELSAAMLEFLLDLDPEDHEEATWLLAFD' A
#
# COMPACT_ATOMS: atom_id res chain seq x y z
N MET A 1 4.14 -12.38 4.82
CA MET A 1 4.23 -11.86 6.19
C MET A 1 3.04 -10.92 6.44
N ILE A 2 2.43 -11.03 7.62
CA ILE A 2 1.26 -10.22 7.96
C ILE A 2 1.60 -9.40 9.21
N LEU A 3 1.27 -8.11 9.17
CA LEU A 3 1.49 -7.20 10.29
C LEU A 3 0.17 -6.95 11.02
N GLU A 4 0.27 -6.73 12.33
CA GLU A 4 -0.91 -6.43 13.15
C GLU A 4 -1.30 -4.96 12.98
N TRP A 5 -2.48 -4.73 12.43
CA TRP A 5 -2.97 -3.38 12.17
C TRP A 5 -3.13 -2.53 13.43
N GLU A 6 -3.50 -3.14 14.53
CA GLU A 6 -3.73 -2.41 15.80
C GLU A 6 -2.47 -1.77 16.36
N HIS A 7 -1.30 -2.23 15.96
CA HIS A 7 -0.05 -1.65 16.45
C HIS A 7 0.20 -0.30 15.79
N PRO A 8 0.41 0.80 16.56
CA PRO A 8 0.58 2.13 15.96
C PRO A 8 1.73 2.22 14.96
N ASN A 9 2.84 1.51 15.23
CA ASN A 9 3.97 1.52 14.30
C ASN A 9 3.63 0.82 13.00
N THR A 10 2.80 -0.22 13.05
CA THR A 10 2.34 -0.90 11.84
C THR A 10 1.49 0.04 11.01
N GLN A 11 0.55 0.75 11.62
CA GLN A 11 -0.29 1.71 10.92
C GLN A 11 0.55 2.79 10.24
N ALA A 12 1.53 3.32 10.95
CA ALA A 12 2.41 4.34 10.39
C ALA A 12 3.23 3.80 9.20
N ALA A 13 3.79 2.60 9.35
CA ALA A 13 4.60 2.00 8.29
C ALA A 13 3.77 1.71 7.04
N LEU A 14 2.57 1.14 7.21
CA LEU A 14 1.68 0.83 6.10
C LEU A 14 1.17 2.10 5.42
N HIS A 15 0.89 3.13 6.20
CA HIS A 15 0.46 4.41 5.63
C HIS A 15 1.57 5.06 4.80
N LEU A 16 2.81 5.01 5.27
CA LEU A 16 3.95 5.54 4.51
C LEU A 16 4.16 4.77 3.22
N LEU A 17 4.01 3.45 3.26
CA LEU A 17 4.12 2.62 2.07
C LEU A 17 3.03 2.98 1.06
N TYR A 18 1.79 3.15 1.54
CA TYR A 18 0.68 3.57 0.70
C TYR A 18 0.94 4.93 0.06
N ARG A 19 1.39 5.90 0.85
CA ARG A 19 1.71 7.24 0.34
C ARG A 19 2.79 7.19 -0.72
N SER A 20 3.81 6.37 -0.52
CA SER A 20 4.86 6.18 -1.51
C SER A 20 4.31 5.61 -2.82
N ALA A 21 3.40 4.63 -2.71
CA ALA A 21 2.74 4.06 -3.88
C ALA A 21 1.92 5.10 -4.63
N VAL A 22 1.19 5.95 -3.90
CA VAL A 22 0.41 7.04 -4.49
C VAL A 22 1.32 8.02 -5.22
N ASP A 23 2.44 8.38 -4.60
CA ASP A 23 3.41 9.30 -5.22
C ASP A 23 3.94 8.74 -6.54
N HIS A 24 4.27 7.45 -6.58
CA HIS A 24 4.74 6.82 -7.82
C HIS A 24 3.62 6.75 -8.86
N PHE A 25 2.39 6.51 -8.43
CA PHE A 25 1.24 6.53 -9.33
C PHE A 25 1.10 7.91 -9.99
N LEU A 26 1.28 8.98 -9.22
CA LEU A 26 1.10 10.34 -9.73
C LEU A 26 2.19 10.78 -10.71
N ILE A 27 3.36 10.15 -10.67
CA ILE A 27 4.44 10.43 -11.63
C ILE A 27 4.46 9.41 -12.78
N ASP A 28 3.36 8.68 -12.96
CA ASP A 28 3.19 7.67 -14.02
C ASP A 28 4.12 6.46 -13.90
N ASP A 29 4.66 6.22 -12.71
CA ASP A 29 5.45 5.02 -12.45
C ASP A 29 4.54 3.90 -11.95
N PHE A 30 3.68 3.42 -12.85
CA PHE A 30 2.61 2.48 -12.50
C PHE A 30 3.14 1.11 -12.09
N GLU A 31 4.23 0.69 -12.69
CA GLU A 31 4.83 -0.61 -12.37
C GLU A 31 5.27 -0.67 -10.92
N LEU A 32 6.00 0.34 -10.46
CA LEU A 32 6.47 0.39 -9.09
C LEU A 32 5.32 0.66 -8.12
N SER A 33 4.38 1.51 -8.52
CA SER A 33 3.19 1.77 -7.71
C SER A 33 2.42 0.48 -7.46
N ALA A 34 2.15 -0.30 -8.51
CA ALA A 34 1.45 -1.57 -8.39
C ALA A 34 2.21 -2.56 -7.50
N ALA A 35 3.52 -2.64 -7.67
CA ALA A 35 4.35 -3.52 -6.86
C ALA A 35 4.28 -3.15 -5.37
N MET A 36 4.30 -1.86 -5.07
CA MET A 36 4.18 -1.36 -3.70
C MET A 36 2.81 -1.69 -3.11
N LEU A 37 1.75 -1.51 -3.89
CA LEU A 37 0.39 -1.80 -3.43
C LEU A 37 0.19 -3.30 -3.20
N GLU A 38 0.75 -4.14 -4.06
CA GLU A 38 0.69 -5.59 -3.89
C GLU A 38 1.45 -6.02 -2.64
N PHE A 39 2.60 -5.42 -2.39
CA PHE A 39 3.35 -5.67 -1.17
C PHE A 39 2.57 -5.24 0.06
N LEU A 40 1.91 -4.09 -0.02
CA LEU A 40 1.06 -3.60 1.06
C LEU A 40 -0.04 -4.60 1.40
N LEU A 41 -0.69 -5.17 0.38
CA LEU A 41 -1.72 -6.19 0.59
C LEU A 41 -1.16 -7.48 1.18
N ASP A 42 0.08 -7.81 0.87
CA ASP A 42 0.77 -8.95 1.45
C ASP A 42 0.96 -8.77 2.97
N LEU A 43 1.26 -7.55 3.38
CA LEU A 43 1.45 -7.21 4.79
C LEU A 43 0.13 -7.00 5.53
N ASP A 44 -0.91 -6.57 4.82
CA ASP A 44 -2.22 -6.24 5.37
C ASP A 44 -3.32 -6.77 4.47
N PRO A 45 -3.66 -8.09 4.58
CA PRO A 45 -4.68 -8.68 3.73
C PRO A 45 -6.08 -8.09 3.92
N GLU A 46 -6.34 -7.44 5.05
CA GLU A 46 -7.62 -6.79 5.30
C GLU A 46 -7.76 -5.46 4.55
N ASP A 47 -6.64 -4.97 4.00
CA ASP A 47 -6.61 -3.79 3.15
C ASP A 47 -7.17 -2.53 3.84
N HIS A 48 -6.65 -2.24 5.03
CA HIS A 48 -7.08 -1.06 5.79
C HIS A 48 -6.81 0.26 5.08
N GLU A 49 -5.77 0.32 4.23
CA GLU A 49 -5.43 1.52 3.45
C GLU A 49 -6.15 1.57 2.09
N GLU A 50 -6.97 0.57 1.79
CA GLU A 50 -7.72 0.49 0.54
C GLU A 50 -6.82 0.50 -0.71
N ALA A 51 -5.71 -0.24 -0.64
CA ALA A 51 -4.77 -0.36 -1.75
C ALA A 51 -5.43 -0.98 -2.99
N THR A 52 -6.38 -1.89 -2.79
CA THR A 52 -7.11 -2.54 -3.88
C THR A 52 -7.82 -1.51 -4.76
N TRP A 53 -8.33 -0.45 -4.16
CA TRP A 53 -9.02 0.60 -4.91
C TRP A 53 -8.05 1.28 -5.89
N LEU A 54 -6.85 1.61 -5.44
CA LEU A 54 -5.87 2.25 -6.32
C LEU A 54 -5.31 1.28 -7.36
N LEU A 55 -5.14 0.01 -7.01
CA LEU A 55 -4.71 -1.02 -7.96
C LEU A 55 -5.65 -1.16 -9.14
N ALA A 56 -6.94 -0.86 -8.95
CA ALA A 56 -7.91 -0.93 -10.04
C ALA A 56 -7.62 0.06 -11.16
N PHE A 57 -6.83 1.10 -10.89
CA PHE A 57 -6.46 2.11 -11.87
C PHE A 57 -5.05 1.88 -12.45
N ASP A 58 -4.30 0.98 -11.86
CA ASP A 58 -2.98 0.59 -12.38
C ASP A 58 -3.11 -0.42 -13.51
#